data_5516ae36b7645acd65029e45af22a1ec
#
_entry.id   5516ae36b7645acd65029e45af22a1ec
#
_cell.length_a   1.000
_cell.length_b   1.000
_cell.length_c   1.000
_cell.angle_alpha   90.00
_cell.angle_beta   90.00
_cell.angle_gamma   90.00
#
_symmetry.space_group_name_H-M   'P 1'
#
loop_
_entity.id
_entity.type
_entity.pdbx_description
1 polymer ?
#
loop_
_entity_poly.entity_id
_entity_poly.type
_entity_poly.pdbx_seq_one_letter_code
_entity_poly.pdbx_strand_id
1 'polypeptide(L)'
;MVEILMRREQEISFLREIIKTLLGVDVKTNRTRVRDVVNAKMIYSWILHNECGMGCSVIAKSLVMNHATVLHYFKTVPWYLKTDLTLHRNYERIKSEFLQEYDPVYYMSEIELKKELISLRIENKDLSSRLSKLTTYD
;
A
#
# COMPACT_ATOMS: atom_id res chain seq x y z
N MET A 1 -18.04 4.87 -3.34
CA MET A 1 -17.98 3.59 -2.62
C MET A 1 -17.15 2.53 -3.33
N VAL A 2 -17.44 2.27 -4.58
CA VAL A 2 -16.68 1.28 -5.39
C VAL A 2 -15.20 1.68 -5.50
N GLU A 3 -14.90 2.94 -5.69
CA GLU A 3 -13.54 3.46 -5.79
C GLU A 3 -12.72 3.27 -4.50
N ILE A 4 -13.35 3.47 -3.34
CA ILE A 4 -12.72 3.26 -2.04
C ILE A 4 -12.39 1.79 -1.81
N LEU A 5 -13.30 0.88 -2.19
CA LEU A 5 -13.09 -0.56 -2.08
C LEU A 5 -11.97 -1.04 -3.00
N MET A 6 -11.93 -0.57 -4.24
CA MET A 6 -10.87 -0.89 -5.19
C MET A 6 -9.51 -0.38 -4.71
N ARG A 7 -9.48 0.82 -4.14
CA ARG A 7 -8.26 1.39 -3.57
C ARG A 7 -7.74 0.57 -2.40
N ARG A 8 -8.63 0.13 -1.49
CA ARG A 8 -8.27 -0.74 -0.37
C ARG A 8 -7.71 -2.07 -0.85
N GLU A 9 -8.32 -2.69 -1.84
CA GLU A 9 -7.84 -3.94 -2.42
C GLU A 9 -6.46 -3.78 -3.05
N GLN A 10 -6.22 -2.68 -3.73
CA GLN A 10 -4.92 -2.37 -4.32
C GLN A 10 -3.85 -2.17 -3.25
N GLU A 11 -4.15 -1.42 -2.20
CA GLU A 11 -3.25 -1.20 -1.07
C GLU A 11 -2.91 -2.51 -0.37
N ILE A 12 -3.90 -3.35 -0.13
CA ILE A 12 -3.76 -4.67 0.48
C ILE A 12 -2.87 -5.57 -0.38
N SER A 13 -3.17 -5.67 -1.66
CA SER A 13 -2.41 -6.52 -2.60
C SER A 13 -0.97 -6.05 -2.73
N PHE A 14 -0.77 -4.76 -2.83
CA PHE A 14 0.56 -4.18 -2.99
C PHE A 14 1.43 -4.42 -1.76
N LEU A 15 0.90 -4.15 -0.57
CA LEU A 15 1.63 -4.37 0.67
C LEU A 15 1.93 -5.86 0.90
N ARG A 16 0.97 -6.72 0.57
CA ARG A 16 1.15 -8.17 0.65
C ARG A 16 2.31 -8.65 -0.24
N GLU A 17 2.40 -8.13 -1.45
CA GLU A 17 3.49 -8.46 -2.39
C GLU A 17 4.84 -7.95 -1.90
N ILE A 18 4.90 -6.75 -1.33
CA ILE A 18 6.13 -6.21 -0.76
C ILE A 18 6.64 -7.12 0.37
N ILE A 19 5.76 -7.49 1.30
CA ILE A 19 6.12 -8.35 2.43
C ILE A 19 6.58 -9.72 1.93
N LYS A 20 5.88 -10.28 0.96
CA LYS A 20 6.25 -11.57 0.35
C LYS A 20 7.64 -11.50 -0.30
N THR A 21 7.93 -10.42 -0.99
CA THR A 21 9.22 -10.21 -1.66
C THR A 21 10.35 -10.00 -0.66
N LEU A 22 10.15 -9.17 0.36
CA LEU A 22 11.20 -8.79 1.30
C LEU A 22 11.38 -9.79 2.44
N LEU A 23 10.31 -10.37 2.95
CA LEU A 23 10.35 -11.30 4.09
C LEU A 23 10.08 -12.75 3.72
N GLY A 24 9.64 -13.02 2.50
CA GLY A 24 9.32 -14.37 2.05
C GLY A 24 8.05 -14.95 2.68
N VAL A 25 7.19 -14.11 3.24
CA VAL A 25 5.97 -14.51 3.95
C VAL A 25 4.74 -13.99 3.24
N ASP A 26 3.82 -14.88 2.87
CA ASP A 26 2.49 -14.49 2.42
C ASP A 26 1.57 -14.40 3.64
N VAL A 27 1.27 -13.17 4.07
CA VAL A 27 0.50 -12.91 5.30
C VAL A 27 -0.92 -13.46 5.26
N LYS A 28 -1.50 -13.64 4.08
CA LYS A 28 -2.87 -14.15 3.94
C LYS A 28 -2.94 -15.68 4.03
N THR A 29 -2.02 -16.37 3.39
CA THR A 29 -2.07 -17.83 3.26
C THR A 29 -1.25 -18.55 4.31
N ASN A 30 -0.23 -17.93 4.88
CA ASN A 30 0.60 -18.54 5.89
C ASN A 30 -0.08 -18.46 7.26
N ARG A 31 -0.51 -19.61 7.76
CA ARG A 31 -1.26 -19.71 9.01
C ARG A 31 -0.42 -20.16 10.20
N THR A 32 0.88 -20.32 10.02
CA THR A 32 1.76 -20.73 11.12
C THR A 32 1.89 -19.61 12.15
N ARG A 33 2.20 -20.00 13.39
CA ARG A 33 2.44 -19.05 14.50
C ARG A 33 3.92 -18.82 14.75
N VAL A 34 4.76 -19.13 13.78
CA VAL A 34 6.19 -18.87 13.85
C VAL A 34 6.41 -17.35 13.96
N ARG A 35 7.41 -16.96 14.74
CA ARG A 35 7.69 -15.55 15.05
C ARG A 35 7.80 -14.66 13.80
N ASP A 36 8.49 -15.13 12.78
CA ASP A 36 8.69 -14.36 11.55
C ASP A 36 7.37 -14.08 10.83
N VAL A 37 6.47 -15.07 10.83
CA VAL A 37 5.14 -14.94 10.22
C VAL A 37 4.28 -13.97 11.02
N VAL A 38 4.29 -14.09 12.35
CA VAL A 38 3.56 -13.18 13.24
C VAL A 38 4.08 -11.75 13.09
N ASN A 39 5.38 -11.57 13.04
CA ASN A 39 6.01 -10.26 12.83
C ASN A 39 5.57 -9.64 11.49
N ALA A 40 5.53 -10.45 10.42
CA ALA A 40 5.06 -9.99 9.11
C ALA A 40 3.61 -9.53 9.16
N LYS A 41 2.75 -10.26 9.85
CA LYS A 41 1.33 -9.91 10.03
C LYS A 41 1.16 -8.65 10.87
N MET A 42 1.98 -8.47 11.90
CA MET A 42 1.98 -7.25 12.72
C MET A 42 2.38 -6.02 11.89
N ILE A 43 3.43 -6.12 11.09
CA ILE A 43 3.89 -5.04 10.20
C ILE A 43 2.81 -4.70 9.19
N TYR A 44 2.24 -5.69 8.55
CA TYR A 44 1.16 -5.54 7.58
C TYR A 44 -0.04 -4.79 8.20
N SER A 45 -0.49 -5.27 9.35
CA SER A 45 -1.64 -4.67 10.04
C SER A 45 -1.38 -3.23 10.46
N TRP A 46 -0.19 -2.96 10.96
CA TRP A 46 0.18 -1.63 11.45
C TRP A 46 0.30 -0.60 10.32
N ILE A 47 0.89 -1.00 9.19
CA ILE A 47 1.00 -0.12 8.02
C ILE A 47 -0.38 0.21 7.45
N LEU A 48 -1.25 -0.79 7.28
CA LEU A 48 -2.60 -0.56 6.77
C LEU A 48 -3.42 0.33 7.70
N HIS A 49 -3.23 0.19 9.01
CA HIS A 49 -3.94 1.01 9.99
C HIS A 49 -3.42 2.45 10.00
N ASN A 50 -2.12 2.66 10.11
CA ASN A 50 -1.52 3.99 10.25
C ASN A 50 -1.42 4.77 8.94
N GLU A 51 -1.04 4.10 7.85
CA GLU A 51 -0.79 4.79 6.58
C GLU A 51 -2.03 4.83 5.68
N CYS A 52 -2.88 3.83 5.77
CA CYS A 52 -4.05 3.70 4.91
C CYS A 52 -5.37 3.95 5.64
N GLY A 53 -5.35 4.11 6.96
CA GLY A 53 -6.53 4.40 7.76
C GLY A 53 -7.55 3.26 7.84
N MET A 54 -7.13 2.02 7.64
CA MET A 54 -8.03 0.86 7.70
C MET A 54 -8.31 0.45 9.14
N GLY A 55 -9.56 0.07 9.40
CA GLY A 55 -9.95 -0.48 10.70
C GLY A 55 -9.57 -1.95 10.87
N CYS A 56 -9.60 -2.44 12.10
CA CYS A 56 -9.22 -3.82 12.40
C CYS A 56 -10.09 -4.86 11.70
N SER A 57 -11.36 -4.57 11.47
CA SER A 57 -12.27 -5.50 10.76
C SER A 57 -11.87 -5.72 9.31
N VAL A 58 -11.50 -4.66 8.61
CA VAL A 58 -11.06 -4.71 7.21
C VAL A 58 -9.75 -5.50 7.11
N ILE A 59 -8.80 -5.20 8.00
CA ILE A 59 -7.50 -5.87 8.04
C ILE A 59 -7.66 -7.35 8.37
N ALA A 60 -8.47 -7.67 9.37
CA ALA A 60 -8.75 -9.06 9.77
C ALA A 60 -9.34 -9.87 8.63
N LYS A 61 -10.26 -9.31 7.87
CA LYS A 61 -10.82 -9.94 6.67
C LYS A 61 -9.73 -10.22 5.63
N SER A 62 -8.85 -9.27 5.39
CA SER A 62 -7.77 -9.43 4.41
C SER A 62 -6.77 -10.51 4.80
N LEU A 63 -6.57 -10.73 6.10
CA LEU A 63 -5.69 -11.77 6.64
C LEU A 63 -6.42 -13.09 6.90
N VAL A 64 -7.74 -13.12 6.77
CA VAL A 64 -8.59 -14.25 7.14
C VAL A 64 -8.34 -14.64 8.61
N MET A 65 -8.35 -13.66 9.49
CA MET A 65 -8.06 -13.79 10.92
C MET A 65 -9.18 -13.22 11.77
N ASN A 66 -9.12 -13.53 13.05
CA ASN A 66 -10.03 -12.96 14.02
C ASN A 66 -9.71 -11.47 14.23
N HIS A 67 -10.74 -10.66 14.26
CA HIS A 67 -10.68 -9.24 14.55
C HIS A 67 -9.96 -8.94 15.89
N ALA A 68 -10.18 -9.74 16.92
CA ALA A 68 -9.52 -9.58 18.21
C ALA A 68 -7.99 -9.72 18.13
N THR A 69 -7.50 -10.58 17.25
CA THR A 69 -6.06 -10.76 17.02
C THR A 69 -5.43 -9.51 16.41
N VAL A 70 -6.09 -8.91 15.42
CA VAL A 70 -5.62 -7.66 14.80
C VAL A 70 -5.66 -6.52 15.81
N LEU A 71 -6.70 -6.43 16.62
CA LEU A 71 -6.78 -5.43 17.69
C LEU A 71 -5.64 -5.59 18.69
N HIS A 72 -5.27 -6.83 19.01
CA HIS A 72 -4.11 -7.11 19.85
C HIS A 72 -2.81 -6.61 19.21
N TYR A 73 -2.64 -6.79 17.91
CA TYR A 73 -1.48 -6.23 17.18
C TYR A 73 -1.41 -4.71 17.32
N PHE A 74 -2.52 -4.01 17.21
CA PHE A 74 -2.56 -2.56 17.38
C PHE A 74 -2.09 -2.11 18.76
N LYS A 75 -2.34 -2.92 19.78
CA LYS A 75 -1.93 -2.62 21.15
C LYS A 75 -0.46 -2.94 21.41
N THR A 76 0.08 -3.96 20.75
CA THR A 76 1.41 -4.49 21.05
C THR A 76 2.51 -4.00 20.11
N VAL A 77 2.19 -3.69 18.86
CA VAL A 77 3.18 -3.27 17.86
C VAL A 77 3.99 -2.04 18.27
N PRO A 78 3.41 -0.97 18.84
CA PRO A 78 4.20 0.19 19.26
C PRO A 78 5.31 -0.17 20.25
N TRP A 79 5.01 -1.08 21.17
CA TRP A 79 6.01 -1.55 22.14
C TRP A 79 7.10 -2.39 21.49
N TYR A 80 6.71 -3.31 20.60
CA TYR A 80 7.67 -4.14 19.86
C TYR A 80 8.56 -3.32 18.94
N LEU A 81 8.04 -2.27 18.32
CA LEU A 81 8.85 -1.37 17.49
C LEU A 81 9.95 -0.66 18.30
N LYS A 82 9.73 -0.45 19.60
CA LYS A 82 10.72 0.16 20.49
C LYS A 82 11.72 -0.85 21.03
N THR A 83 11.35 -2.10 21.19
CA THR A 83 12.14 -3.13 21.91
C THR A 83 12.75 -4.17 20.99
N ASP A 84 12.18 -4.42 19.81
CA ASP A 84 12.68 -5.42 18.86
C ASP A 84 13.31 -4.70 17.66
N LEU A 85 14.64 -4.69 17.61
CA LEU A 85 15.38 -4.02 16.55
C LEU A 85 15.14 -4.65 15.17
N THR A 86 15.03 -5.96 15.10
CA THR A 86 14.77 -6.68 13.84
C THR A 86 13.40 -6.31 13.30
N LEU A 87 12.38 -6.32 14.15
CA LEU A 87 11.04 -5.91 13.78
C LEU A 87 11.01 -4.45 13.30
N HIS A 88 11.69 -3.57 14.02
CA HIS A 88 11.77 -2.15 13.67
C HIS A 88 12.41 -1.95 12.29
N ARG A 89 13.53 -2.61 12.01
CA ARG A 89 14.21 -2.54 10.72
C ARG A 89 13.32 -3.04 9.56
N ASN A 90 12.68 -4.17 9.76
CA ASN A 90 11.78 -4.74 8.76
C ASN A 90 10.57 -3.82 8.53
N TYR A 91 10.02 -3.27 9.59
CA TYR A 91 8.92 -2.31 9.51
C TYR A 91 9.32 -1.07 8.69
N GLU A 92 10.45 -0.45 9.02
CA GLU A 92 10.93 0.75 8.32
C GLU A 92 11.21 0.44 6.84
N ARG A 93 11.81 -0.69 6.55
CA ARG A 93 12.10 -1.12 5.19
C ARG A 93 10.83 -1.32 4.36
N ILE A 94 9.87 -2.05 4.90
CA ILE A 94 8.60 -2.32 4.24
C ILE A 94 7.79 -1.04 4.07
N LYS A 95 7.73 -0.22 5.11
CA LYS A 95 7.04 1.07 5.07
C LYS A 95 7.64 1.99 4.00
N SER A 96 8.96 2.09 3.92
CA SER A 96 9.65 2.90 2.92
C SER A 96 9.33 2.44 1.50
N GLU A 97 9.42 1.15 1.24
CA GLU A 97 9.07 0.57 -0.06
C GLU A 97 7.60 0.83 -0.42
N PHE A 98 6.71 0.65 0.54
CA PHE A 98 5.29 0.86 0.35
C PHE A 98 4.98 2.32 0.02
N LEU A 99 5.54 3.27 0.76
CA LEU A 99 5.28 4.69 0.56
C LEU A 99 5.97 5.26 -0.69
N GLN A 100 7.14 4.74 -1.06
CA GLN A 100 7.84 5.18 -2.28
C GLN A 100 7.17 4.70 -3.55
N GLU A 101 6.76 3.44 -3.58
CA GLU A 101 6.15 2.84 -4.75
C GLU A 101 4.63 3.03 -4.77
N TYR A 102 4.01 3.12 -3.60
CA TYR A 102 2.59 3.40 -3.49
C TYR A 102 2.33 4.89 -3.36
N ASP A 103 2.11 5.54 -4.49
CA ASP A 103 1.56 6.89 -4.55
C ASP A 103 0.04 6.76 -4.72
N PRO A 104 -0.78 7.32 -3.81
CA PRO A 104 -2.23 7.25 -3.95
C PRO A 104 -2.75 7.80 -5.28
N VAL A 105 -2.06 8.79 -5.85
CA VAL A 105 -2.39 9.34 -7.17
C VAL A 105 -2.02 8.35 -8.27
N TYR A 106 -0.91 7.65 -8.11
CA TYR A 106 -0.42 6.67 -9.07
C TYR A 106 -1.28 5.40 -9.10
N TYR A 107 -1.79 4.99 -7.94
CA TYR A 107 -2.63 3.80 -7.78
C TYR A 107 -4.13 4.13 -7.67
N MET A 108 -4.54 5.33 -8.02
CA MET A 108 -5.95 5.59 -8.32
C MET A 108 -6.43 4.48 -9.25
N SER A 109 -7.74 4.16 -9.22
CA SER A 109 -8.25 3.07 -10.04
C SER A 109 -7.64 3.13 -11.45
N GLU A 110 -7.29 1.99 -12.03
CA GLU A 110 -6.67 1.95 -13.36
C GLU A 110 -7.42 2.80 -14.38
N ILE A 111 -8.74 2.87 -14.24
CA ILE A 111 -9.61 3.65 -15.11
C ILE A 111 -9.35 5.15 -14.91
N GLU A 112 -9.27 5.61 -13.67
CA GLU A 112 -9.02 7.02 -13.36
C GLU A 112 -7.62 7.44 -13.78
N LEU A 113 -6.63 6.59 -13.53
CA LEU A 113 -5.26 6.85 -13.94
C LEU A 113 -5.15 6.93 -15.47
N LYS A 114 -5.80 6.02 -16.19
CA LYS A 114 -5.86 6.05 -17.64
C LYS A 114 -6.55 7.31 -18.15
N LYS A 115 -7.64 7.73 -17.53
CA LYS A 115 -8.34 8.97 -17.87
C LYS A 115 -7.45 10.18 -17.66
N GLU A 116 -6.75 10.23 -16.54
CA GLU A 116 -5.83 11.33 -16.22
C GLU A 116 -4.65 11.38 -17.19
N LEU A 117 -4.06 10.24 -17.53
CA LEU A 117 -3.00 10.15 -18.54
C LEU A 117 -3.47 10.60 -19.93
N ILE A 118 -4.66 10.20 -20.32
CA ILE A 118 -5.26 10.63 -21.59
C ILE A 118 -5.48 12.15 -21.59
N SER A 119 -6.01 12.69 -20.50
CA SER A 119 -6.22 14.12 -20.35
C SER A 119 -4.92 14.91 -20.46
N LEU A 120 -3.86 14.47 -19.75
CA LEU A 120 -2.54 15.08 -19.82
C LEU A 120 -1.91 14.99 -21.22
N ARG A 121 -2.09 13.86 -21.90
CA ARG A 121 -1.62 13.69 -23.28
C ARG A 121 -2.32 14.64 -24.24
N ILE A 122 -3.62 14.84 -24.06
CA ILE A 122 -4.41 15.78 -24.87
C ILE A 122 -3.91 17.21 -24.63
N GLU A 123 -3.69 17.61 -23.38
CA GLU A 123 -3.14 18.92 -23.03
C GLU A 123 -1.74 19.13 -23.62
N ASN A 124 -0.85 18.16 -23.50
CA ASN A 124 0.49 18.24 -24.06
C ASN A 124 0.49 18.31 -25.58
N LYS A 125 -0.39 17.56 -26.22
CA LYS A 125 -0.54 17.60 -27.67
C LYS A 125 -1.04 18.97 -28.14
N ASP A 126 -1.98 19.56 -27.42
CA ASP A 126 -2.53 20.88 -27.68
C ASP A 126 -1.47 21.97 -27.51
N LEU A 127 -0.71 21.91 -26.42
CA LEU A 127 0.42 22.82 -26.16
C LEU A 127 1.52 22.68 -27.22
N SER A 128 1.85 21.45 -27.60
CA SER A 128 2.83 21.20 -28.68
C SER A 128 2.36 21.74 -30.01
N SER A 129 1.08 21.62 -30.35
CA SER A 129 0.49 22.20 -31.53
C SER A 129 0.55 23.72 -31.52
N ARG A 130 0.25 24.34 -30.38
CA ARG A 130 0.35 25.80 -30.23
C ARG A 130 1.78 26.29 -30.35
N LEU A 131 2.74 25.63 -29.75
CA LEU A 131 4.16 25.94 -29.87
C LEU A 131 4.65 25.76 -31.29
N SER A 132 4.24 24.69 -31.95
CA SER A 132 4.58 24.43 -33.35
C SER A 132 4.04 25.51 -34.29
N LYS A 133 2.82 25.99 -34.06
CA LYS A 133 2.22 27.08 -34.80
C LYS A 133 2.98 28.40 -34.58
N LEU A 134 3.39 28.67 -33.34
CA LEU A 134 4.17 29.87 -33.02
C LEU A 134 5.56 29.85 -33.66
N THR A 135 6.22 28.71 -33.69
CA THR A 135 7.53 28.55 -34.33
C THR A 135 7.45 28.52 -35.85
N THR A 136 6.33 28.11 -36.42
CA THR A 136 6.12 28.09 -37.87
C THR A 136 5.88 29.48 -38.44
N TYR A 137 5.41 30.43 -37.64
CA TYR A 137 5.15 31.79 -38.04
C TYR A 137 6.37 32.74 -37.88
N ASP A 138 7.42 32.23 -37.25
CA ASP A 138 8.70 32.92 -37.14
C ASP A 138 9.60 32.61 -38.33
#